data_6f54984957774776e768683ce127fe7d
#
_entry.id   6f54984957774776e768683ce127fe7d
#
_cell.length_a   1.000
_cell.length_b   1.000
_cell.length_c   1.000
_cell.angle_alpha   90.00
_cell.angle_beta   90.00
_cell.angle_gamma   90.00
#
_symmetry.space_group_name_H-M   'P 1'
#
loop_
_entity.id
_entity.type
_entity.pdbx_description
1 polymer ?
#
loop_
_entity_poly.entity_id
_entity_poly.type
_entity_poly.pdbx_seq_one_letter_code
_entity_poly.pdbx_strand_id
1 'polypeptide(L)'
;MKKTLLTFLSVCIALGAMAQGKAGHKVVQTSVKPAEVVVNKDRIEHPFKGSMDGQRVDGYRGIWFTIGQARSDYGDKYSGGLGTYTMKHIPMAVYSKEADKTFFVYGGAPDARENYLLCMIGCYDHKSGMLSKPVVVHDKGCYRVCDPHDDPTVQIDKNGHIWVFVAGRANKRPGIRYRSVKPYDISAFEYVNESIMAYPEVIYDKEKGFFLFDTRYDGIRRTFFQTSKDGVNWSDFQPIASIIEPGEEKSGHYQFANYDGEKLVCCFNRHINGSVDTRTNIYFIQSKDWGKTWTTADGTVVELPILREQGPALIRDFHKEGKNCYIKDINFDYKGNPVIYYVTSDNHLTGPDGGARVHSVARWTGKKWKFSDFTESTHCYDSGSLWVDGREMTIITPSDPGPQLWGTGGEMVMWKSFNGGKTWRRYKTLTHNSPRNHGYARRPLNFNNGFYAFWADGNPDKESVSYLYFCNSEGDVYRMPYHMTQDWQKPELVRKAER
;
A
#
# COMPACT_ATOMS: atom_id res chain seq x y z
N MET A 1 -39.29 11.92 -37.84
CA MET A 1 -38.83 12.83 -36.77
C MET A 1 -37.37 12.58 -36.52
N LYS A 2 -36.50 13.52 -36.91
CA LYS A 2 -35.06 13.41 -36.96
C LYS A 2 -34.48 13.73 -35.58
N LYS A 3 -33.61 12.88 -35.05
CA LYS A 3 -32.78 13.17 -33.86
C LYS A 3 -31.46 13.77 -34.30
N THR A 4 -31.19 14.99 -33.86
CA THR A 4 -29.97 15.73 -34.12
C THR A 4 -28.91 15.34 -33.11
N LEU A 5 -27.74 14.95 -33.61
CA LEU A 5 -26.53 14.63 -32.83
C LEU A 5 -25.72 15.93 -32.72
N LEU A 6 -25.43 16.42 -31.52
CA LEU A 6 -24.53 17.55 -31.29
C LEU A 6 -23.13 17.04 -31.04
N THR A 7 -22.22 17.37 -31.93
CA THR A 7 -20.77 17.14 -31.79
C THR A 7 -20.13 18.42 -31.27
N PHE A 8 -19.46 18.38 -30.13
CA PHE A 8 -18.62 19.48 -29.65
C PHE A 8 -17.19 19.29 -30.18
N LEU A 9 -16.80 20.25 -31.01
CA LEU A 9 -15.44 20.39 -31.51
C LEU A 9 -14.73 21.44 -30.64
N SER A 10 -13.69 21.06 -29.91
CA SER A 10 -12.81 22.01 -29.21
C SER A 10 -11.61 22.34 -30.09
N VAL A 11 -11.54 23.58 -30.50
CA VAL A 11 -10.40 24.15 -31.24
C VAL A 11 -9.43 24.77 -30.24
N CYS A 12 -8.21 24.26 -30.16
CA CYS A 12 -7.10 24.94 -29.48
C CYS A 12 -6.31 25.77 -30.49
N ILE A 13 -6.28 27.06 -30.25
CA ILE A 13 -5.46 28.03 -31.00
C ILE A 13 -4.08 28.10 -30.32
N ALA A 14 -3.04 27.79 -31.09
CA ALA A 14 -1.64 27.99 -30.67
C ALA A 14 -1.14 29.34 -31.17
N LEU A 15 -0.70 30.20 -30.27
CA LEU A 15 0.09 31.40 -30.56
C LEU A 15 1.57 31.07 -30.47
N GLY A 16 2.25 31.21 -31.60
CA GLY A 16 3.70 31.05 -31.68
C GLY A 16 4.44 32.34 -31.31
N ALA A 17 5.54 32.19 -30.57
CA ALA A 17 6.58 33.19 -30.46
C ALA A 17 7.92 32.57 -30.87
N MET A 18 8.55 33.15 -31.89
CA MET A 18 9.90 32.75 -32.35
C MET A 18 10.97 33.35 -31.44
N ALA A 19 11.91 32.53 -31.01
CA ALA A 19 13.25 32.97 -30.63
C ALA A 19 14.30 31.95 -31.14
N GLN A 20 15.33 32.48 -31.79
CA GLN A 20 16.38 31.74 -32.47
C GLN A 20 17.43 31.13 -31.52
N GLY A 21 17.84 29.92 -31.83
CA GLY A 21 19.24 29.47 -31.80
C GLY A 21 19.74 28.63 -30.69
N LYS A 22 19.81 27.32 -30.85
CA LYS A 22 21.01 26.47 -30.90
C LYS A 22 20.61 24.97 -30.83
N ALA A 23 21.27 24.22 -31.71
CA ALA A 23 21.37 22.76 -31.85
C ALA A 23 20.34 21.86 -31.16
N GLY A 24 19.47 21.28 -31.99
CA GLY A 24 18.30 20.55 -31.62
C GLY A 24 18.51 19.08 -31.24
N HIS A 25 17.97 18.73 -30.12
CA HIS A 25 17.37 17.41 -29.99
C HIS A 25 15.89 17.56 -30.34
N LYS A 26 15.45 16.89 -31.39
CA LYS A 26 14.03 16.76 -31.72
C LYS A 26 13.36 15.98 -30.58
N VAL A 27 12.63 16.68 -29.74
CA VAL A 27 11.62 16.06 -28.89
C VAL A 27 10.49 15.61 -29.81
N VAL A 28 10.40 14.33 -30.07
CA VAL A 28 9.23 13.73 -30.72
C VAL A 28 8.12 13.72 -29.66
N GLN A 29 7.21 14.68 -29.74
CA GLN A 29 5.95 14.58 -29.02
C GLN A 29 5.13 13.46 -29.63
N THR A 30 5.29 12.23 -29.10
CA THR A 30 4.34 11.17 -29.33
C THR A 30 3.10 11.48 -28.51
N SER A 31 2.00 11.87 -29.16
CA SER A 31 0.69 11.93 -28.54
C SER A 31 0.34 10.50 -28.10
N VAL A 32 0.50 10.22 -26.80
CA VAL A 32 0.02 8.97 -26.20
C VAL A 32 -1.51 9.03 -26.29
N LYS A 33 -2.11 8.24 -27.19
CA LYS A 33 -3.54 7.98 -27.14
C LYS A 33 -3.84 7.37 -25.76
N PRO A 34 -4.89 7.82 -25.06
CA PRO A 34 -5.33 7.13 -23.87
C PRO A 34 -5.51 5.64 -24.22
N ALA A 35 -4.82 4.77 -23.52
CA ALA A 35 -5.03 3.34 -23.71
C ALA A 35 -6.51 3.07 -23.48
N GLU A 36 -7.20 2.60 -24.51
CA GLU A 36 -8.54 2.03 -24.33
C GLU A 36 -8.38 0.95 -23.27
N VAL A 37 -9.15 1.05 -22.20
CA VAL A 37 -9.28 -0.05 -21.25
C VAL A 37 -9.76 -1.23 -22.06
N VAL A 38 -8.86 -2.13 -22.37
CA VAL A 38 -9.23 -3.40 -23.04
C VAL A 38 -10.01 -4.16 -21.99
N VAL A 39 -11.31 -3.92 -21.98
CA VAL A 39 -12.24 -4.84 -21.31
C VAL A 39 -12.11 -6.13 -22.11
N ASN A 40 -11.36 -7.08 -21.56
CA ASN A 40 -11.21 -8.38 -22.18
C ASN A 40 -12.61 -8.98 -22.34
N LYS A 41 -13.13 -8.99 -23.57
CA LYS A 41 -14.46 -9.50 -23.88
C LYS A 41 -14.54 -11.02 -23.70
N ASP A 42 -13.41 -11.69 -23.59
CA ASP A 42 -13.27 -13.12 -23.35
C ASP A 42 -13.21 -13.48 -21.85
N ARG A 43 -13.62 -12.56 -20.97
CA ARG A 43 -13.75 -12.87 -19.55
C ARG A 43 -14.73 -14.02 -19.39
N ILE A 44 -14.19 -15.15 -19.04
CA ILE A 44 -14.94 -16.36 -18.73
C ILE A 44 -15.91 -16.01 -17.59
N GLU A 45 -17.19 -16.39 -17.76
CA GLU A 45 -18.15 -16.33 -16.66
C GLU A 45 -17.57 -17.06 -15.44
N HIS A 46 -17.86 -16.53 -14.27
CA HIS A 46 -17.42 -17.12 -13.02
C HIS A 46 -17.82 -18.61 -13.00
N PRO A 47 -16.89 -19.54 -12.80
CA PRO A 47 -17.20 -20.97 -12.83
C PRO A 47 -18.09 -21.40 -11.66
N PHE A 48 -18.19 -20.57 -10.64
CA PHE A 48 -18.99 -20.81 -9.45
C PHE A 48 -20.34 -20.09 -9.60
N LYS A 49 -21.42 -20.81 -9.44
CA LYS A 49 -22.74 -20.20 -9.32
C LYS A 49 -22.89 -19.66 -7.89
N GLY A 50 -22.83 -18.33 -7.74
CA GLY A 50 -22.96 -17.67 -6.46
C GLY A 50 -21.65 -17.04 -5.94
N SER A 51 -21.68 -16.49 -4.72
CA SER A 51 -20.53 -15.92 -4.05
C SER A 51 -19.58 -17.02 -3.55
N MET A 52 -18.29 -16.74 -3.57
CA MET A 52 -17.26 -17.58 -2.94
C MET A 52 -17.03 -17.26 -1.46
N ASP A 53 -17.79 -16.33 -0.89
CA ASP A 53 -17.67 -15.95 0.53
C ASP A 53 -17.67 -17.15 1.46
N GLY A 54 -16.69 -17.21 2.37
CA GLY A 54 -16.54 -18.30 3.33
C GLY A 54 -15.94 -19.60 2.79
N GLN A 55 -15.67 -19.69 1.49
CA GLN A 55 -15.09 -20.90 0.91
C GLN A 55 -13.59 -21.00 1.20
N ARG A 56 -13.13 -22.20 1.49
CA ARG A 56 -11.71 -22.54 1.49
C ARG A 56 -11.26 -22.84 0.07
N VAL A 57 -10.12 -22.26 -0.32
CA VAL A 57 -9.51 -22.57 -1.62
C VAL A 57 -8.23 -23.40 -1.43
N ASP A 58 -7.85 -24.13 -2.45
CA ASP A 58 -6.79 -25.11 -2.42
C ASP A 58 -5.40 -24.53 -2.71
N GLY A 59 -5.10 -23.35 -2.18
CA GLY A 59 -3.77 -22.77 -2.26
C GLY A 59 -3.73 -21.26 -2.33
N TYR A 60 -2.51 -20.72 -2.29
CA TYR A 60 -2.22 -19.30 -2.27
C TYR A 60 -1.95 -18.79 -3.68
N ARG A 61 -2.99 -18.28 -4.33
CA ARG A 61 -2.92 -17.65 -5.65
C ARG A 61 -3.08 -16.16 -5.50
N GLY A 62 -2.01 -15.42 -5.75
CA GLY A 62 -1.99 -13.97 -5.70
C GLY A 62 -2.49 -13.34 -6.99
N ILE A 63 -2.61 -12.01 -6.96
CA ILE A 63 -2.79 -11.16 -8.11
C ILE A 63 -1.64 -10.17 -8.15
N TRP A 64 -0.92 -10.13 -9.29
CA TRP A 64 -0.12 -8.96 -9.61
C TRP A 64 -0.99 -8.02 -10.42
N PHE A 65 -1.36 -6.92 -9.78
CA PHE A 65 -2.30 -5.99 -10.36
C PHE A 65 -1.62 -5.12 -11.42
N THR A 66 -2.23 -5.02 -12.60
CA THR A 66 -1.84 -4.05 -13.64
C THR A 66 -3.12 -3.51 -14.26
N ILE A 67 -3.29 -2.21 -14.27
CA ILE A 67 -4.52 -1.58 -14.75
C ILE A 67 -4.43 -1.02 -16.16
N GLY A 68 -3.23 -0.98 -16.75
CA GLY A 68 -3.01 -0.49 -18.10
C GLY A 68 -3.46 0.96 -18.35
N GLN A 69 -3.82 1.70 -17.33
CA GLN A 69 -4.39 3.05 -17.46
C GLN A 69 -3.36 4.13 -17.79
N ALA A 70 -2.12 3.88 -17.53
CA ALA A 70 -1.04 4.84 -17.73
C ALA A 70 0.20 4.14 -18.27
N ARG A 71 -0.01 3.34 -19.30
CA ARG A 71 1.06 2.60 -19.97
C ARG A 71 1.93 3.56 -20.75
N SER A 72 3.23 3.46 -20.56
CA SER A 72 4.26 4.14 -21.35
C SER A 72 5.10 3.14 -22.11
N ASP A 73 6.10 3.62 -22.87
CA ASP A 73 7.08 2.76 -23.52
C ASP A 73 7.88 1.90 -22.52
N TYR A 74 7.86 2.26 -21.26
CA TYR A 74 8.55 1.60 -20.16
C TYR A 74 7.63 0.84 -19.19
N GLY A 75 6.42 0.45 -19.64
CA GLY A 75 5.49 -0.37 -18.85
C GLY A 75 4.40 0.42 -18.12
N ASP A 76 3.63 -0.29 -17.32
CA ASP A 76 2.51 0.30 -16.58
C ASP A 76 3.01 1.08 -15.36
N LYS A 77 2.51 2.31 -15.22
CA LYS A 77 2.77 3.14 -14.04
C LYS A 77 2.17 2.53 -12.76
N TYR A 78 1.03 1.86 -12.88
CA TYR A 78 0.29 1.33 -11.74
C TYR A 78 0.21 -0.18 -11.81
N SER A 79 1.13 -0.84 -11.16
CA SER A 79 1.09 -2.29 -10.98
C SER A 79 1.63 -2.66 -9.60
N GLY A 80 1.37 -3.89 -9.14
CA GLY A 80 1.87 -4.36 -7.85
C GLY A 80 1.31 -5.70 -7.41
N GLY A 81 1.92 -6.27 -6.42
CA GLY A 81 1.58 -7.56 -5.83
C GLY A 81 0.47 -7.50 -4.80
N LEU A 82 0.03 -8.65 -4.34
CA LEU A 82 -1.05 -8.83 -3.34
C LEU A 82 -2.40 -8.24 -3.76
N GLY A 83 -2.62 -8.04 -5.07
CA GLY A 83 -3.83 -7.41 -5.61
C GLY A 83 -3.82 -5.88 -5.58
N THR A 84 -2.71 -5.24 -5.21
CA THR A 84 -2.64 -3.79 -5.07
C THR A 84 -1.29 -3.22 -5.51
N TYR A 85 -1.25 -1.94 -5.88
CA TYR A 85 -0.01 -1.19 -6.08
C TYR A 85 0.23 -0.14 -4.98
N THR A 86 -0.69 -0.03 -4.03
CA THR A 86 -0.62 0.96 -2.96
C THR A 86 -0.22 0.29 -1.65
N MET A 87 0.65 0.95 -0.87
CA MET A 87 1.05 0.46 0.45
C MET A 87 0.08 0.84 1.58
N LYS A 88 -1.14 1.28 1.24
CA LYS A 88 -2.07 1.94 2.16
C LYS A 88 -3.07 1.05 2.86
N HIS A 89 -3.12 -0.23 2.54
CA HIS A 89 -3.91 -1.21 3.28
C HIS A 89 -3.06 -1.70 4.46
N ILE A 90 -3.31 -1.21 5.66
CA ILE A 90 -2.47 -1.45 6.84
C ILE A 90 -3.34 -1.78 8.07
N PRO A 91 -2.98 -2.84 8.82
CA PRO A 91 -2.03 -3.89 8.50
C PRO A 91 -2.63 -4.94 7.54
N MET A 92 -1.80 -5.57 6.73
CA MET A 92 -2.21 -6.75 5.96
C MET A 92 -1.83 -8.07 6.66
N ALA A 93 -1.13 -8.01 7.78
CA ALA A 93 -0.86 -9.15 8.63
C ALA A 93 -0.74 -8.73 10.09
N VAL A 94 -1.14 -9.63 10.99
CA VAL A 94 -1.05 -9.45 12.44
C VAL A 94 -0.57 -10.75 13.06
N TYR A 95 0.50 -10.69 13.87
CA TYR A 95 0.90 -11.79 14.72
C TYR A 95 0.16 -11.71 16.06
N SER A 96 -0.49 -12.81 16.44
CA SER A 96 -1.04 -13.01 17.79
C SER A 96 -0.11 -13.91 18.60
N LYS A 97 0.37 -13.37 19.71
CA LYS A 97 1.17 -14.13 20.67
C LYS A 97 0.33 -15.19 21.39
N GLU A 98 -0.94 -14.89 21.65
CA GLU A 98 -1.87 -15.79 22.35
C GLU A 98 -2.14 -17.05 21.54
N ALA A 99 -2.29 -16.92 20.24
CA ALA A 99 -2.50 -18.05 19.33
C ALA A 99 -1.20 -18.64 18.78
N ASP A 100 -0.06 -17.94 18.93
CA ASP A 100 1.21 -18.20 18.25
C ASP A 100 1.05 -18.37 16.73
N LYS A 101 0.29 -17.45 16.13
CA LYS A 101 -0.06 -17.46 14.72
C LYS A 101 0.05 -16.07 14.09
N THR A 102 0.44 -16.04 12.82
CA THR A 102 0.32 -14.84 11.99
C THR A 102 -0.87 -15.00 11.04
N PHE A 103 -1.85 -14.11 11.17
CA PHE A 103 -2.98 -13.98 10.25
C PHE A 103 -2.67 -12.91 9.22
N PHE A 104 -2.90 -13.20 7.95
CA PHE A 104 -2.59 -12.27 6.87
C PHE A 104 -3.64 -12.29 5.77
N VAL A 105 -3.89 -11.12 5.20
CA VAL A 105 -4.87 -10.90 4.14
C VAL A 105 -4.18 -10.46 2.84
N TYR A 106 -4.82 -10.73 1.71
CA TYR A 106 -4.32 -10.37 0.39
C TYR A 106 -5.43 -10.39 -0.65
N GLY A 107 -5.22 -9.68 -1.75
CA GLY A 107 -6.00 -9.86 -2.96
C GLY A 107 -5.54 -11.11 -3.70
N GLY A 108 -6.41 -12.07 -3.85
CA GLY A 108 -6.14 -13.35 -4.49
C GLY A 108 -7.13 -13.68 -5.59
N ALA A 109 -6.86 -14.78 -6.32
CA ALA A 109 -7.68 -15.29 -7.39
C ALA A 109 -8.14 -16.74 -7.13
N PRO A 110 -9.29 -17.16 -7.67
CA PRO A 110 -9.78 -18.53 -7.49
C PRO A 110 -8.92 -19.56 -8.26
N ASP A 111 -8.32 -19.12 -9.35
CA ASP A 111 -7.40 -19.90 -10.19
C ASP A 111 -6.37 -18.94 -10.86
N ALA A 112 -5.79 -19.32 -11.99
CA ALA A 112 -4.86 -18.48 -12.74
C ALA A 112 -5.53 -17.28 -13.46
N ARG A 113 -6.79 -17.00 -13.24
CA ARG A 113 -7.51 -15.84 -13.79
C ARG A 113 -7.26 -14.60 -12.93
N GLU A 114 -6.31 -13.82 -13.32
CA GLU A 114 -5.67 -12.75 -12.55
C GLU A 114 -6.55 -11.53 -12.29
N ASN A 115 -7.66 -11.41 -13.00
CA ASN A 115 -8.56 -10.27 -12.88
C ASN A 115 -9.79 -10.53 -11.98
N TYR A 116 -9.82 -11.65 -11.29
CA TYR A 116 -10.92 -12.01 -10.40
C TYR A 116 -10.50 -11.81 -8.93
N LEU A 117 -10.87 -10.68 -8.36
CA LEU A 117 -10.42 -10.30 -7.02
C LEU A 117 -11.24 -10.99 -5.92
N LEU A 118 -10.57 -11.82 -5.17
CA LEU A 118 -11.04 -12.37 -3.89
C LEU A 118 -10.25 -11.71 -2.75
N CYS A 119 -10.95 -11.18 -1.74
CA CYS A 119 -10.33 -10.75 -0.50
C CYS A 119 -10.08 -11.98 0.38
N MET A 120 -8.84 -12.39 0.47
CA MET A 120 -8.42 -13.64 1.08
C MET A 120 -7.82 -13.44 2.46
N ILE A 121 -7.95 -14.47 3.31
CA ILE A 121 -7.20 -14.57 4.57
C ILE A 121 -6.51 -15.92 4.66
N GLY A 122 -5.25 -15.90 5.14
CA GLY A 122 -4.44 -17.06 5.45
C GLY A 122 -3.92 -17.01 6.88
N CYS A 123 -3.38 -18.12 7.34
CA CYS A 123 -2.80 -18.25 8.67
C CYS A 123 -1.51 -19.06 8.62
N TYR A 124 -0.45 -18.55 9.25
CA TYR A 124 0.79 -19.27 9.50
C TYR A 124 0.87 -19.61 10.99
N ASP A 125 0.97 -20.90 11.29
CA ASP A 125 1.13 -21.44 12.63
C ASP A 125 2.62 -21.60 12.95
N HIS A 126 3.12 -20.82 13.90
CA HIS A 126 4.55 -20.78 14.23
C HIS A 126 5.04 -22.06 14.92
N LYS A 127 4.16 -22.77 15.63
CA LYS A 127 4.51 -24.01 16.31
C LYS A 127 4.76 -25.16 15.33
N SER A 128 3.94 -25.28 14.31
CA SER A 128 4.07 -26.35 13.30
C SER A 128 4.91 -25.94 12.09
N GLY A 129 5.05 -24.63 11.86
CA GLY A 129 5.67 -24.07 10.66
C GLY A 129 4.83 -24.31 9.40
N MET A 130 3.51 -24.40 9.53
CA MET A 130 2.60 -24.68 8.43
C MET A 130 1.66 -23.50 8.14
N LEU A 131 1.22 -23.43 6.88
CA LEU A 131 0.17 -22.54 6.39
C LEU A 131 -1.15 -23.31 6.33
N SER A 132 -2.25 -22.67 6.76
CA SER A 132 -3.60 -23.17 6.53
C SER A 132 -4.01 -23.03 5.07
N LYS A 133 -5.02 -23.77 4.61
CA LYS A 133 -5.74 -23.38 3.39
C LYS A 133 -6.33 -21.97 3.58
N PRO A 134 -6.18 -21.07 2.59
CA PRO A 134 -6.76 -19.74 2.68
C PRO A 134 -8.28 -19.77 2.52
N VAL A 135 -8.94 -18.76 3.11
CA VAL A 135 -10.39 -18.59 3.09
C VAL A 135 -10.76 -17.31 2.36
N VAL A 136 -11.81 -17.35 1.57
CA VAL A 136 -12.40 -16.18 0.95
C VAL A 136 -13.24 -15.43 1.99
N VAL A 137 -12.81 -14.25 2.40
CA VAL A 137 -13.60 -13.40 3.28
C VAL A 137 -14.67 -12.65 2.50
N HIS A 138 -14.31 -12.18 1.28
CA HIS A 138 -15.24 -11.48 0.43
C HIS A 138 -14.89 -11.66 -1.05
N ASP A 139 -15.90 -12.00 -1.84
CA ASP A 139 -15.83 -12.15 -3.29
C ASP A 139 -16.21 -10.82 -3.96
N LYS A 140 -15.22 -10.10 -4.49
CA LYS A 140 -15.45 -8.85 -5.22
C LYS A 140 -16.01 -9.04 -6.63
N GLY A 141 -15.89 -10.24 -7.19
CA GLY A 141 -16.31 -10.54 -8.55
C GLY A 141 -15.46 -9.86 -9.61
N CYS A 142 -15.22 -10.52 -10.76
CA CYS A 142 -14.32 -9.96 -11.76
C CYS A 142 -14.93 -8.86 -12.63
N TYR A 143 -16.25 -8.76 -12.73
CA TYR A 143 -16.90 -7.82 -13.66
C TYR A 143 -17.03 -6.38 -13.15
N ARG A 144 -16.83 -6.17 -11.87
CA ARG A 144 -17.14 -4.88 -11.25
C ARG A 144 -15.95 -4.17 -10.66
N VAL A 145 -14.87 -4.90 -10.35
CA VAL A 145 -13.77 -4.36 -9.60
C VAL A 145 -12.45 -5.02 -10.00
N CYS A 146 -11.83 -4.49 -11.03
CA CYS A 146 -10.39 -4.68 -11.28
C CYS A 146 -9.67 -3.44 -10.75
N ASP A 147 -9.84 -3.17 -9.45
CA ASP A 147 -9.38 -1.93 -8.83
C ASP A 147 -8.57 -2.27 -7.58
N PRO A 148 -7.30 -1.90 -7.51
CA PRO A 148 -6.43 -2.21 -6.38
C PRO A 148 -6.80 -1.45 -5.10
N HIS A 149 -7.85 -0.64 -5.12
CA HIS A 149 -8.37 0.01 -3.92
C HIS A 149 -9.15 -0.94 -3.01
N ASP A 150 -9.58 -2.08 -3.51
CA ASP A 150 -10.57 -2.96 -2.87
C ASP A 150 -9.97 -4.07 -2.01
N ASP A 151 -8.67 -4.04 -1.75
CA ASP A 151 -7.98 -5.02 -0.93
C ASP A 151 -8.32 -4.94 0.56
N PRO A 152 -8.17 -6.05 1.30
CA PRO A 152 -8.47 -6.10 2.70
C PRO A 152 -7.31 -5.64 3.60
N THR A 153 -7.66 -5.24 4.84
CA THR A 153 -6.76 -5.17 6.00
C THR A 153 -7.29 -6.03 7.13
N VAL A 154 -6.43 -6.38 8.07
CA VAL A 154 -6.77 -7.28 9.17
C VAL A 154 -6.38 -6.70 10.52
N GLN A 155 -7.20 -6.92 11.54
CA GLN A 155 -6.90 -6.58 12.94
C GLN A 155 -7.46 -7.67 13.87
N ILE A 156 -6.93 -7.76 15.08
CA ILE A 156 -7.42 -8.69 16.11
C ILE A 156 -7.85 -7.88 17.32
N ASP A 157 -9.07 -8.11 17.80
CA ASP A 157 -9.56 -7.45 19.00
C ASP A 157 -9.12 -8.16 20.30
N LYS A 158 -9.42 -7.55 21.44
CA LYS A 158 -9.05 -8.07 22.77
C LYS A 158 -9.65 -9.44 23.12
N ASN A 159 -10.71 -9.84 22.41
CA ASN A 159 -11.37 -11.13 22.60
C ASN A 159 -10.81 -12.19 21.61
N GLY A 160 -9.83 -11.82 20.77
CA GLY A 160 -9.23 -12.70 19.79
C GLY A 160 -10.01 -12.79 18.47
N HIS A 161 -11.11 -12.04 18.29
CA HIS A 161 -11.81 -12.03 17.02
C HIS A 161 -10.98 -11.31 15.97
N ILE A 162 -10.91 -11.93 14.79
CA ILE A 162 -10.22 -11.39 13.63
C ILE A 162 -11.20 -10.51 12.86
N TRP A 163 -10.83 -9.24 12.68
CA TRP A 163 -11.58 -8.27 11.91
C TRP A 163 -10.92 -8.09 10.55
N VAL A 164 -11.71 -8.17 9.49
CA VAL A 164 -11.26 -7.89 8.13
C VAL A 164 -12.03 -6.70 7.57
N PHE A 165 -11.28 -5.66 7.20
CA PHE A 165 -11.81 -4.45 6.61
C PHE A 165 -11.54 -4.53 5.10
N VAL A 166 -12.55 -4.93 4.36
CA VAL A 166 -12.51 -4.99 2.90
C VAL A 166 -12.71 -3.59 2.35
N ALA A 167 -11.73 -3.04 1.68
CA ALA A 167 -11.81 -1.70 1.14
C ALA A 167 -12.80 -1.61 -0.04
N GLY A 168 -13.21 -0.40 -0.33
CA GLY A 168 -14.03 -0.04 -1.48
C GLY A 168 -13.61 1.32 -2.04
N ARG A 169 -14.50 1.96 -2.79
CA ARG A 169 -14.25 3.28 -3.37
C ARG A 169 -15.54 4.04 -3.60
N ALA A 170 -15.73 5.13 -2.88
CA ALA A 170 -16.91 5.98 -2.91
C ALA A 170 -18.24 5.23 -2.63
N ASN A 171 -19.38 5.88 -2.87
CA ASN A 171 -20.70 5.33 -2.52
C ASN A 171 -21.11 4.09 -3.33
N LYS A 172 -20.58 3.94 -4.55
CA LYS A 172 -20.96 2.81 -5.44
C LYS A 172 -20.28 1.50 -5.08
N ARG A 173 -19.21 1.56 -4.31
CA ARG A 173 -18.43 0.42 -3.82
C ARG A 173 -18.03 0.70 -2.38
N PRO A 174 -18.93 0.49 -1.41
CA PRO A 174 -18.63 0.67 -0.01
C PRO A 174 -17.53 -0.30 0.44
N GLY A 175 -16.80 0.09 1.46
CA GLY A 175 -15.97 -0.84 2.22
C GLY A 175 -16.83 -1.62 3.19
N ILE A 176 -16.47 -2.87 3.44
CA ILE A 176 -17.25 -3.81 4.25
C ILE A 176 -16.39 -4.30 5.41
N ARG A 177 -16.99 -4.46 6.59
CA ARG A 177 -16.34 -5.02 7.76
C ARG A 177 -16.87 -6.41 8.06
N TYR A 178 -15.93 -7.34 8.27
CA TYR A 178 -16.21 -8.71 8.68
C TYR A 178 -15.53 -8.99 10.02
N ARG A 179 -16.11 -9.88 10.80
CA ARG A 179 -15.54 -10.39 12.05
C ARG A 179 -15.56 -11.90 12.06
N SER A 180 -14.47 -12.55 12.51
CA SER A 180 -14.46 -14.00 12.66
C SER A 180 -15.51 -14.45 13.68
N VAL A 181 -16.20 -15.57 13.40
CA VAL A 181 -17.23 -16.14 14.28
C VAL A 181 -16.62 -16.62 15.60
N LYS A 182 -15.38 -17.14 15.53
CA LYS A 182 -14.64 -17.62 16.71
C LYS A 182 -13.31 -16.88 16.84
N PRO A 183 -12.81 -16.70 18.07
CA PRO A 183 -11.47 -16.17 18.32
C PRO A 183 -10.39 -16.98 17.62
N TYR A 184 -9.43 -16.29 17.00
CA TYR A 184 -8.25 -16.85 16.33
C TYR A 184 -8.55 -17.92 15.25
N ASP A 185 -9.77 -17.90 14.69
CA ASP A 185 -10.26 -18.86 13.71
C ASP A 185 -10.67 -18.14 12.42
N ILE A 186 -10.10 -18.57 11.29
CA ILE A 186 -10.39 -18.01 9.97
C ILE A 186 -11.44 -18.82 9.19
N SER A 187 -12.06 -19.84 9.81
CA SER A 187 -12.96 -20.77 9.09
C SER A 187 -14.30 -20.13 8.69
N ALA A 188 -14.74 -19.09 9.41
CA ALA A 188 -16.00 -18.39 9.14
C ALA A 188 -15.97 -16.95 9.61
N PHE A 189 -16.58 -16.08 8.82
CA PHE A 189 -16.73 -14.66 9.10
C PHE A 189 -18.20 -14.25 9.01
N GLU A 190 -18.60 -13.31 9.86
CA GLU A 190 -19.90 -12.65 9.81
C GLU A 190 -19.75 -11.25 9.24
N TYR A 191 -20.71 -10.83 8.42
CA TYR A 191 -20.84 -9.45 7.99
C TYR A 191 -21.24 -8.59 9.19
N VAL A 192 -20.54 -7.46 9.37
CA VAL A 192 -20.85 -6.51 10.46
C VAL A 192 -21.58 -5.28 9.93
N ASN A 193 -20.94 -4.53 9.06
CA ASN A 193 -21.50 -3.32 8.45
C ASN A 193 -20.65 -2.86 7.25
N GLU A 194 -21.11 -1.79 6.61
CA GLU A 194 -20.39 -1.15 5.50
C GLU A 194 -20.38 0.38 5.65
N SER A 195 -19.40 1.01 5.03
CA SER A 195 -19.30 2.47 4.92
C SER A 195 -18.41 2.85 3.74
N ILE A 196 -18.40 4.14 3.38
CA ILE A 196 -17.37 4.63 2.45
C ILE A 196 -16.02 4.46 3.13
N MET A 197 -15.15 3.63 2.54
CA MET A 197 -13.82 3.32 3.09
C MET A 197 -12.89 2.93 1.95
N ALA A 198 -11.82 3.68 1.74
CA ALA A 198 -10.78 3.33 0.80
C ALA A 198 -9.41 3.45 1.46
N TYR A 199 -8.52 2.52 1.18
CA TYR A 199 -7.20 2.46 1.82
C TYR A 199 -7.26 2.47 3.35
N PRO A 200 -7.96 1.52 3.98
CA PRO A 200 -8.09 1.49 5.43
C PRO A 200 -6.73 1.23 6.10
N GLU A 201 -6.43 2.06 7.08
CA GLU A 201 -5.32 1.86 8.00
C GLU A 201 -5.92 1.72 9.40
N VAL A 202 -5.97 0.48 9.88
CA VAL A 202 -6.74 0.11 11.06
C VAL A 202 -5.82 -0.10 12.25
N ILE A 203 -6.03 0.66 13.29
CA ILE A 203 -5.35 0.55 14.58
C ILE A 203 -6.37 0.05 15.61
N TYR A 204 -5.92 -0.81 16.51
CA TYR A 204 -6.72 -1.29 17.62
C TYR A 204 -5.96 -1.15 18.94
N ASP A 205 -6.63 -0.61 19.93
CA ASP A 205 -6.17 -0.56 21.32
C ASP A 205 -7.24 -1.24 22.19
N LYS A 206 -6.82 -2.13 23.09
CA LYS A 206 -7.72 -2.95 23.91
C LYS A 206 -8.66 -2.14 24.81
N GLU A 207 -8.26 -0.93 25.22
CA GLU A 207 -9.03 -0.05 26.08
C GLU A 207 -9.78 1.04 25.28
N LYS A 208 -9.18 1.51 24.18
CA LYS A 208 -9.71 2.62 23.38
C LYS A 208 -10.59 2.17 22.21
N GLY A 209 -10.43 0.91 21.75
CA GLY A 209 -11.14 0.34 20.60
C GLY A 209 -10.40 0.59 19.29
N PHE A 210 -11.15 0.75 18.22
CA PHE A 210 -10.62 0.93 16.87
C PHE A 210 -10.40 2.40 16.53
N PHE A 211 -9.34 2.66 15.78
CA PHE A 211 -9.08 3.90 15.08
C PHE A 211 -8.82 3.57 13.61
N LEU A 212 -9.60 4.17 12.72
CA LEU A 212 -9.52 3.94 11.29
C LEU A 212 -9.11 5.23 10.60
N PHE A 213 -7.97 5.23 9.93
CA PHE A 213 -7.63 6.22 8.93
C PHE A 213 -8.07 5.71 7.56
N ASP A 214 -8.65 6.58 6.76
CA ASP A 214 -9.05 6.23 5.40
C ASP A 214 -8.93 7.42 4.43
N THR A 215 -9.00 7.11 3.14
CA THR A 215 -9.11 8.10 2.07
C THR A 215 -10.52 8.07 1.52
N ARG A 216 -11.18 9.23 1.46
CA ARG A 216 -12.53 9.34 0.89
C ARG A 216 -12.50 10.00 -0.49
N TYR A 217 -13.35 9.47 -1.37
CA TYR A 217 -13.57 9.97 -2.72
C TYR A 217 -14.98 10.59 -2.79
N ASP A 218 -15.09 11.82 -2.35
CA ASP A 218 -16.34 12.59 -2.29
C ASP A 218 -16.31 13.83 -3.22
N GLY A 219 -15.79 13.64 -4.44
CA GLY A 219 -15.49 14.71 -5.40
C GLY A 219 -14.05 15.20 -5.31
N ILE A 220 -13.48 15.19 -4.12
CA ILE A 220 -12.06 15.44 -3.83
C ILE A 220 -11.51 14.26 -3.04
N ARG A 221 -10.21 14.02 -3.12
CA ARG A 221 -9.56 12.95 -2.36
C ARG A 221 -8.95 13.51 -1.10
N ARG A 222 -9.55 13.18 0.04
CA ARG A 222 -9.14 13.68 1.36
C ARG A 222 -8.86 12.53 2.31
N THR A 223 -8.01 12.77 3.30
CA THR A 223 -7.77 11.85 4.40
C THR A 223 -8.69 12.18 5.58
N PHE A 224 -9.20 11.12 6.20
CA PHE A 224 -10.11 11.17 7.34
C PHE A 224 -9.71 10.16 8.40
N PHE A 225 -10.31 10.31 9.57
CA PHE A 225 -10.33 9.25 10.57
C PHE A 225 -11.71 9.09 11.18
N GLN A 226 -11.94 7.91 11.74
CA GLN A 226 -13.09 7.55 12.58
C GLN A 226 -12.61 6.71 13.76
N THR A 227 -13.41 6.66 14.82
CA THR A 227 -13.18 5.81 15.98
C THR A 227 -14.38 4.94 16.26
N SER A 228 -14.14 3.77 16.86
CA SER A 228 -15.20 2.87 17.33
C SER A 228 -14.74 2.11 18.57
N LYS A 229 -15.62 1.95 19.54
CA LYS A 229 -15.32 1.13 20.74
C LYS A 229 -15.46 -0.37 20.48
N ASP A 230 -16.30 -0.74 19.55
CA ASP A 230 -16.79 -2.12 19.33
C ASP A 230 -16.62 -2.62 17.89
N GLY A 231 -16.15 -1.77 16.96
CA GLY A 231 -16.04 -2.07 15.54
C GLY A 231 -17.38 -2.03 14.78
N VAL A 232 -18.50 -1.85 15.49
CA VAL A 232 -19.85 -1.81 14.94
C VAL A 232 -20.34 -0.38 14.82
N ASN A 233 -20.25 0.39 15.91
CA ASN A 233 -20.69 1.77 16.00
C ASN A 233 -19.49 2.70 15.80
N TRP A 234 -19.51 3.50 14.74
CA TRP A 234 -18.42 4.39 14.37
C TRP A 234 -18.80 5.85 14.55
N SER A 235 -17.83 6.66 14.95
CA SER A 235 -17.97 8.12 15.01
C SER A 235 -18.19 8.71 13.61
N ASP A 236 -18.59 9.97 13.55
CA ASP A 236 -18.56 10.75 12.32
C ASP A 236 -17.12 10.86 11.78
N PHE A 237 -17.02 11.07 10.48
CA PHE A 237 -15.75 11.27 9.79
C PHE A 237 -15.11 12.61 10.17
N GLN A 238 -13.87 12.55 10.65
CA GLN A 238 -13.09 13.72 10.99
C GLN A 238 -12.01 13.96 9.90
N PRO A 239 -12.04 15.11 9.19
CA PRO A 239 -11.05 15.38 8.15
C PRO A 239 -9.69 15.73 8.76
N ILE A 240 -8.61 15.20 8.15
CA ILE A 240 -7.22 15.50 8.54
C ILE A 240 -6.65 16.61 7.68
N ALA A 241 -6.80 16.53 6.37
CA ALA A 241 -6.24 17.49 5.44
C ALA A 241 -7.13 17.69 4.21
N SER A 242 -7.21 18.94 3.75
CA SER A 242 -7.87 19.34 2.53
C SER A 242 -7.17 20.58 1.96
N ILE A 243 -5.90 20.42 1.58
CA ILE A 243 -5.06 21.54 1.10
C ILE A 243 -5.44 21.86 -0.33
N ILE A 244 -5.88 23.10 -0.55
CA ILE A 244 -6.20 23.70 -1.86
C ILE A 244 -5.58 25.09 -1.84
N GLU A 245 -4.53 25.30 -2.61
CA GLU A 245 -3.87 26.60 -2.70
C GLU A 245 -4.50 27.48 -3.80
N PRO A 246 -4.26 28.80 -3.80
CA PRO A 246 -4.78 29.69 -4.81
C PRO A 246 -4.46 29.20 -6.23
N GLY A 247 -5.51 29.10 -7.07
CA GLY A 247 -5.40 28.58 -8.44
C GLY A 247 -5.63 27.05 -8.56
N GLU A 248 -5.83 26.34 -7.45
CA GLU A 248 -6.20 24.94 -7.46
C GLU A 248 -7.70 24.75 -7.24
N GLU A 249 -8.25 23.67 -7.77
CA GLU A 249 -9.67 23.30 -7.62
C GLU A 249 -9.88 22.09 -6.71
N LYS A 250 -8.83 21.25 -6.55
CA LYS A 250 -8.95 19.95 -5.90
C LYS A 250 -7.81 19.70 -4.92
N SER A 251 -8.12 19.06 -3.80
CA SER A 251 -7.13 18.49 -2.91
C SER A 251 -6.88 17.02 -3.23
N GLY A 252 -5.73 16.52 -2.78
CA GLY A 252 -5.43 15.09 -2.78
C GLY A 252 -4.34 14.79 -1.76
N HIS A 253 -4.58 13.76 -0.97
CA HIS A 253 -3.65 13.33 0.07
C HIS A 253 -3.63 11.81 0.15
N TYR A 254 -2.48 11.28 0.54
CA TYR A 254 -2.33 9.91 0.97
C TYR A 254 -1.61 9.89 2.31
N GLN A 255 -2.16 9.14 3.26
CA GLN A 255 -1.65 9.00 4.62
C GLN A 255 -0.93 7.66 4.83
N PHE A 256 -0.13 7.61 5.90
CA PHE A 256 0.39 6.43 6.56
C PHE A 256 0.36 6.67 8.06
N ALA A 257 -0.17 5.71 8.80
CA ALA A 257 -0.38 5.84 10.24
C ALA A 257 0.19 4.65 11.01
N ASN A 258 0.49 4.87 12.27
CA ASN A 258 0.91 3.83 13.21
C ASN A 258 0.56 4.23 14.65
N TYR A 259 0.71 3.29 15.57
CA TYR A 259 0.44 3.46 17.00
C TYR A 259 1.45 2.68 17.83
N ASP A 260 2.02 3.29 18.88
CA ASP A 260 3.04 2.67 19.74
C ASP A 260 2.51 2.22 21.11
N GLY A 261 1.18 2.27 21.33
CA GLY A 261 0.54 2.01 22.60
C GLY A 261 0.22 3.28 23.39
N GLU A 262 0.88 4.40 23.10
CA GLU A 262 0.66 5.69 23.75
C GLU A 262 0.09 6.73 22.80
N LYS A 263 0.68 6.86 21.62
CA LYS A 263 0.31 7.89 20.64
C LYS A 263 0.09 7.34 19.27
N LEU A 264 -0.88 7.92 18.60
CA LEU A 264 -1.11 7.80 17.17
C LEU A 264 -0.15 8.72 16.43
N VAL A 265 0.36 8.26 15.30
CA VAL A 265 1.10 9.10 14.34
C VAL A 265 0.48 8.96 12.97
N CYS A 266 0.47 10.05 12.23
CA CYS A 266 0.05 10.07 10.84
C CYS A 266 1.00 10.97 10.05
N CYS A 267 1.54 10.45 8.96
CA CYS A 267 2.21 11.25 7.96
C CYS A 267 1.45 11.16 6.64
N PHE A 268 1.48 12.22 5.86
CA PHE A 268 0.80 12.25 4.57
C PHE A 268 1.52 13.17 3.59
N ASN A 269 1.24 12.97 2.31
CA ASN A 269 1.71 13.84 1.24
C ASN A 269 0.57 14.71 0.69
N ARG A 270 0.94 15.64 -0.19
CA ARG A 270 0.02 16.47 -0.95
C ARG A 270 0.07 16.09 -2.42
N HIS A 271 -1.07 16.14 -3.08
CA HIS A 271 -1.19 16.06 -4.53
C HIS A 271 -1.64 17.43 -5.06
N ILE A 272 -0.78 18.11 -5.78
CA ILE A 272 -1.07 19.46 -6.32
C ILE A 272 -2.29 19.36 -7.24
N ASN A 273 -3.28 20.19 -6.99
CA ASN A 273 -4.56 20.20 -7.67
C ASN A 273 -5.21 18.79 -7.76
N GLY A 274 -5.02 17.96 -6.74
CA GLY A 274 -5.57 16.61 -6.64
C GLY A 274 -4.94 15.55 -7.56
N SER A 275 -3.92 15.88 -8.35
CA SER A 275 -3.27 14.94 -9.26
C SER A 275 -2.36 13.97 -8.53
N VAL A 276 -2.56 12.67 -8.70
CA VAL A 276 -1.66 11.63 -8.18
C VAL A 276 -0.27 11.67 -8.80
N ASP A 277 -0.11 12.38 -9.90
CA ASP A 277 1.13 12.53 -10.64
C ASP A 277 2.04 13.60 -10.07
N THR A 278 1.48 14.46 -9.23
CA THR A 278 2.19 15.59 -8.59
C THR A 278 2.23 15.43 -7.06
N ARG A 279 2.28 14.18 -6.55
CA ARG A 279 2.37 13.97 -5.11
C ARG A 279 3.73 14.42 -4.59
N THR A 280 3.69 15.26 -3.55
CA THR A 280 4.85 15.96 -3.02
C THR A 280 4.72 16.19 -1.52
N ASN A 281 5.75 16.72 -0.90
CA ASN A 281 5.81 17.08 0.51
C ASN A 281 5.62 15.92 1.49
N ILE A 282 6.09 16.10 2.70
CA ILE A 282 5.77 15.22 3.84
C ILE A 282 5.24 16.10 4.97
N TYR A 283 4.05 15.77 5.43
CA TYR A 283 3.42 16.32 6.63
C TYR A 283 3.43 15.26 7.73
N PHE A 284 3.49 15.71 8.97
CA PHE A 284 3.45 14.83 10.14
C PHE A 284 2.60 15.43 11.24
N ILE A 285 1.73 14.60 11.82
CA ILE A 285 0.94 14.90 13.01
C ILE A 285 0.90 13.70 13.95
N GLN A 286 0.69 13.95 15.22
CA GLN A 286 0.49 12.92 16.25
C GLN A 286 -0.59 13.31 17.24
N SER A 287 -1.20 12.30 17.89
CA SER A 287 -2.22 12.48 18.94
C SER A 287 -1.95 11.51 20.09
N LYS A 288 -2.00 12.00 21.34
CA LYS A 288 -1.87 11.19 22.55
C LYS A 288 -3.21 10.90 23.23
N ASP A 289 -4.29 11.49 22.75
CA ASP A 289 -5.61 11.44 23.34
C ASP A 289 -6.67 10.85 22.41
N TRP A 290 -6.21 9.92 21.54
CA TRP A 290 -7.06 9.18 20.61
C TRP A 290 -7.80 10.08 19.61
N GLY A 291 -7.07 11.05 19.02
CA GLY A 291 -7.56 11.93 17.96
C GLY A 291 -8.32 13.17 18.40
N LYS A 292 -8.40 13.47 19.72
CA LYS A 292 -9.06 14.68 20.20
C LYS A 292 -8.23 15.93 19.96
N THR A 293 -6.92 15.83 20.18
CA THR A 293 -5.95 16.88 19.84
C THR A 293 -4.81 16.35 19.01
N TRP A 294 -4.30 17.20 18.13
CA TRP A 294 -3.20 16.85 17.24
C TRP A 294 -2.06 17.83 17.38
N THR A 295 -0.83 17.32 17.35
CA THR A 295 0.38 18.11 17.46
C THR A 295 1.42 17.67 16.43
N THR A 296 2.41 18.50 16.20
CA THR A 296 3.65 18.11 15.51
C THR A 296 4.52 17.25 16.43
N ALA A 297 5.66 16.78 15.92
CA ALA A 297 6.61 15.97 16.68
C ALA A 297 7.25 16.70 17.88
N ASP A 298 7.32 18.04 17.86
CA ASP A 298 7.81 18.88 18.96
C ASP A 298 6.71 19.34 19.92
N GLY A 299 5.45 18.95 19.65
CA GLY A 299 4.31 19.28 20.51
C GLY A 299 3.54 20.54 20.12
N THR A 300 3.91 21.24 19.05
CA THR A 300 3.12 22.37 18.53
C THR A 300 1.74 21.89 18.11
N VAL A 301 0.68 22.54 18.60
CA VAL A 301 -0.71 22.19 18.27
C VAL A 301 -0.99 22.43 16.79
N VAL A 302 -1.69 21.48 16.20
CA VAL A 302 -2.14 21.51 14.79
C VAL A 302 -3.66 21.44 14.76
N GLU A 303 -4.27 22.46 14.20
CA GLU A 303 -5.73 22.48 13.97
C GLU A 303 -6.07 21.65 12.72
N LEU A 304 -7.12 20.83 12.83
CA LEU A 304 -7.64 20.04 11.71
C LEU A 304 -8.97 20.62 11.19
N PRO A 305 -9.23 20.50 9.86
CA PRO A 305 -8.33 19.99 8.85
C PRO A 305 -7.22 20.97 8.46
N ILE A 306 -6.06 20.43 8.07
CA ILE A 306 -4.96 21.22 7.51
C ILE A 306 -5.39 21.71 6.13
N LEU A 307 -5.43 23.02 5.93
CA LEU A 307 -5.98 23.67 4.72
C LEU A 307 -4.92 24.36 3.86
N ARG A 308 -3.69 24.53 4.36
CA ARG A 308 -2.60 25.25 3.69
C ARG A 308 -1.37 24.36 3.53
N GLU A 309 -0.64 24.58 2.43
CA GLU A 309 0.61 23.87 2.16
C GLU A 309 1.65 24.17 3.21
N GLN A 310 1.81 25.44 3.54
CA GLN A 310 2.75 25.87 4.57
C GLN A 310 2.11 25.83 5.94
N GLY A 311 2.87 25.34 6.92
CA GLY A 311 2.39 25.24 8.30
C GLY A 311 3.25 24.32 9.16
N PRO A 312 2.96 24.22 10.46
CA PRO A 312 3.83 23.50 11.41
C PRO A 312 3.91 21.99 11.13
N ALA A 313 2.90 21.41 10.49
CA ALA A 313 2.88 19.97 10.13
C ALA A 313 3.80 19.61 8.95
N LEU A 314 4.22 20.58 8.12
CA LEU A 314 5.13 20.36 6.99
C LEU A 314 6.54 20.09 7.50
N ILE A 315 7.07 18.89 7.28
CA ILE A 315 8.42 18.52 7.73
C ILE A 315 9.47 18.60 6.62
N ARG A 316 9.06 18.52 5.35
CA ARG A 316 9.92 18.77 4.19
C ARG A 316 9.11 19.21 2.98
N ASP A 317 9.56 20.28 2.35
CA ASP A 317 8.92 20.92 1.19
C ASP A 317 9.56 20.40 -0.11
N PHE A 318 9.15 19.22 -0.54
CA PHE A 318 9.59 18.64 -1.81
C PHE A 318 8.99 19.34 -3.04
N HIS A 319 7.87 20.06 -2.87
CA HIS A 319 7.30 20.87 -3.91
C HIS A 319 8.28 21.98 -4.34
N LYS A 320 8.83 22.68 -3.36
CA LYS A 320 9.87 23.70 -3.58
C LYS A 320 11.16 23.09 -4.16
N GLU A 321 11.46 21.84 -3.84
CA GLU A 321 12.63 21.11 -4.36
C GLU A 321 12.39 20.57 -5.78
N GLY A 322 11.17 20.68 -6.33
CA GLY A 322 10.78 20.14 -7.65
C GLY A 322 10.77 18.60 -7.68
N LYS A 323 10.46 17.95 -6.56
CA LYS A 323 10.48 16.50 -6.42
C LYS A 323 9.11 15.92 -6.11
N ASN A 324 8.85 14.74 -6.68
CA ASN A 324 7.77 13.88 -6.20
C ASN A 324 8.21 13.12 -4.95
N CYS A 325 7.24 12.84 -4.06
CA CYS A 325 7.46 12.10 -2.83
C CYS A 325 6.39 11.03 -2.62
N TYR A 326 6.83 9.78 -2.43
CA TYR A 326 6.00 8.59 -2.24
C TYR A 326 6.30 8.00 -0.86
N ILE A 327 5.46 8.30 0.13
CA ILE A 327 5.59 7.73 1.47
C ILE A 327 5.30 6.23 1.39
N LYS A 328 6.06 5.41 2.13
CA LYS A 328 6.01 3.96 2.11
C LYS A 328 5.60 3.33 3.44
N ASP A 329 6.12 3.85 4.55
CA ASP A 329 5.78 3.35 5.89
C ASP A 329 6.12 4.41 6.95
N ILE A 330 5.53 4.26 8.14
CA ILE A 330 5.87 5.02 9.34
C ILE A 330 5.97 4.09 10.53
N ASN A 331 7.00 4.28 11.35
CA ASN A 331 7.23 3.51 12.56
C ASN A 331 7.86 4.40 13.64
N PHE A 332 8.21 3.82 14.78
CA PHE A 332 8.82 4.51 15.91
C PHE A 332 10.23 3.97 16.16
N ASP A 333 11.16 4.83 16.53
CA ASP A 333 12.44 4.38 17.04
C ASP A 333 12.29 3.87 18.50
N TYR A 334 13.39 3.33 19.06
CA TYR A 334 13.40 2.78 20.43
C TYR A 334 13.12 3.83 21.54
N LYS A 335 13.02 5.09 21.20
CA LYS A 335 12.61 6.20 22.08
C LYS A 335 11.19 6.66 21.83
N GLY A 336 10.46 6.00 20.95
CA GLY A 336 9.13 6.41 20.52
C GLY A 336 9.13 7.61 19.57
N ASN A 337 10.27 7.98 18.96
CA ASN A 337 10.28 9.03 17.95
C ASN A 337 9.83 8.50 16.58
N PRO A 338 9.06 9.27 15.81
CA PRO A 338 8.61 8.83 14.49
C PRO A 338 9.76 8.72 13.49
N VAL A 339 9.67 7.67 12.67
CA VAL A 339 10.56 7.37 11.55
C VAL A 339 9.71 7.10 10.32
N ILE A 340 9.92 7.85 9.24
CA ILE A 340 9.14 7.75 8.00
C ILE A 340 10.06 7.23 6.89
N TYR A 341 9.64 6.17 6.22
CA TYR A 341 10.28 5.66 5.01
C TYR A 341 9.55 6.18 3.77
N TYR A 342 10.29 6.72 2.79
CA TYR A 342 9.73 7.30 1.58
C TYR A 342 10.68 7.16 0.39
N VAL A 343 10.16 7.36 -0.82
CA VAL A 343 10.90 7.41 -2.09
C VAL A 343 10.64 8.75 -2.75
N THR A 344 11.69 9.37 -3.30
CA THR A 344 11.58 10.57 -4.14
C THR A 344 11.96 10.26 -5.57
N SER A 345 11.43 11.05 -6.50
CA SER A 345 11.78 11.03 -7.92
C SER A 345 11.66 12.43 -8.51
N ASP A 346 12.21 12.64 -9.71
CA ASP A 346 12.09 13.94 -10.39
C ASP A 346 10.65 14.19 -10.85
N ASN A 347 9.95 13.13 -11.26
CA ASN A 347 8.56 13.18 -11.68
C ASN A 347 7.90 11.79 -11.56
N HIS A 348 6.70 11.65 -12.11
CA HIS A 348 5.89 10.43 -12.05
C HIS A 348 6.14 9.43 -13.19
N LEU A 349 6.96 9.75 -14.16
CA LEU A 349 7.13 8.92 -15.36
C LEU A 349 7.84 7.60 -15.03
N THR A 350 7.48 6.55 -15.73
CA THR A 350 8.22 5.29 -15.73
C THR A 350 9.46 5.45 -16.62
N GLY A 351 10.42 4.54 -16.49
CA GLY A 351 11.65 4.60 -17.29
C GLY A 351 12.64 5.65 -16.79
N PRO A 352 13.71 5.91 -17.58
CA PRO A 352 14.80 6.80 -17.18
C PRO A 352 14.34 8.26 -17.02
N ASP A 353 13.28 8.69 -17.70
CA ASP A 353 12.79 10.06 -17.67
C ASP A 353 12.19 10.47 -16.30
N GLY A 354 11.89 9.51 -15.45
CA GLY A 354 11.45 9.77 -14.07
C GLY A 354 12.57 10.16 -13.11
N GLY A 355 13.82 10.11 -13.54
CA GLY A 355 15.01 10.36 -12.74
C GLY A 355 15.32 9.24 -11.75
N ALA A 356 16.20 9.49 -10.81
CA ALA A 356 16.53 8.56 -9.73
C ALA A 356 15.35 8.38 -8.77
N ARG A 357 15.08 7.12 -8.35
CA ARG A 357 14.08 6.79 -7.32
C ARG A 357 14.82 6.53 -6.02
N VAL A 358 15.04 7.60 -5.27
CA VAL A 358 15.88 7.58 -4.09
C VAL A 358 15.06 7.16 -2.87
N HIS A 359 15.43 6.05 -2.26
CA HIS A 359 14.85 5.54 -1.02
C HIS A 359 15.49 6.23 0.18
N SER A 360 14.66 6.82 1.03
CA SER A 360 15.11 7.70 2.10
C SER A 360 14.32 7.47 3.39
N VAL A 361 14.93 7.90 4.51
CA VAL A 361 14.31 7.88 5.83
C VAL A 361 14.34 9.26 6.44
N ALA A 362 13.19 9.73 6.93
CA ALA A 362 13.07 10.90 7.78
C ALA A 362 12.91 10.45 9.23
N ARG A 363 13.72 10.99 10.16
CA ARG A 363 13.73 10.61 11.57
C ARG A 363 13.62 11.83 12.45
N TRP A 364 12.70 11.82 13.39
CA TRP A 364 12.66 12.79 14.46
C TRP A 364 13.72 12.47 15.51
N THR A 365 14.52 13.42 15.90
CA THR A 365 15.64 13.23 16.86
C THR A 365 15.28 13.64 18.29
N GLY A 366 14.03 14.01 18.53
CA GLY A 366 13.60 14.70 19.75
C GLY A 366 13.75 16.23 19.69
N LYS A 367 14.41 16.75 18.64
CA LYS A 367 14.63 18.20 18.45
C LYS A 367 14.38 18.67 17.02
N LYS A 368 14.70 17.84 16.02
CA LYS A 368 14.57 18.19 14.60
C LYS A 368 14.49 16.93 13.75
N TRP A 369 13.89 17.06 12.58
CA TRP A 369 13.93 16.04 11.55
C TRP A 369 15.31 15.92 10.93
N LYS A 370 15.74 14.68 10.67
CA LYS A 370 16.94 14.32 9.94
C LYS A 370 16.57 13.38 8.81
N PHE A 371 17.17 13.62 7.65
CA PHE A 371 16.90 12.87 6.43
C PHE A 371 18.16 12.13 6.01
N SER A 372 18.02 10.91 5.53
CA SER A 372 19.13 10.09 5.03
C SER A 372 18.67 9.18 3.89
N ASP A 373 19.38 9.23 2.79
CA ASP A 373 19.20 8.35 1.66
C ASP A 373 19.98 7.07 1.89
N PHE A 374 19.52 5.93 1.33
CA PHE A 374 20.22 4.66 1.54
C PHE A 374 20.35 3.79 0.29
N THR A 375 19.47 3.92 -0.69
CA THR A 375 19.54 3.19 -1.97
C THR A 375 18.68 3.87 -3.03
N GLU A 376 18.75 3.37 -4.24
CA GLU A 376 17.88 3.74 -5.35
C GLU A 376 17.17 2.49 -5.88
N SER A 377 16.09 2.71 -6.64
CA SER A 377 15.39 1.67 -7.39
C SER A 377 14.96 2.20 -8.75
N THR A 378 14.16 1.43 -9.48
CA THR A 378 13.80 1.77 -10.87
C THR A 378 12.38 2.32 -11.01
N HIS A 379 11.55 2.24 -9.94
CA HIS A 379 10.15 2.67 -10.02
C HIS A 379 9.65 3.35 -8.74
N CYS A 380 8.78 4.36 -8.90
CA CYS A 380 8.21 5.12 -7.77
C CYS A 380 7.35 4.27 -6.82
N TYR A 381 6.80 3.17 -7.31
CA TYR A 381 6.00 2.22 -6.54
C TYR A 381 6.80 1.02 -6.03
N ASP A 382 8.12 1.05 -6.12
CA ASP A 382 8.98 0.10 -5.43
C ASP A 382 8.80 0.32 -3.93
N SER A 383 8.01 -0.58 -3.35
CA SER A 383 7.44 -0.37 -2.03
C SER A 383 7.84 -1.49 -1.08
N GLY A 384 8.24 -1.09 0.11
CA GLY A 384 8.61 -1.96 1.20
C GLY A 384 8.11 -1.44 2.54
N SER A 385 8.48 -2.10 3.62
CA SER A 385 8.11 -1.70 4.97
C SER A 385 9.35 -1.51 5.86
N LEU A 386 9.14 -0.80 6.97
CA LEU A 386 10.15 -0.46 7.97
C LEU A 386 9.87 -1.22 9.28
N TRP A 387 10.80 -2.04 9.72
CA TRP A 387 10.82 -2.69 11.03
C TRP A 387 11.76 -1.96 11.98
N VAL A 388 11.42 -1.94 13.24
CA VAL A 388 12.27 -1.42 14.31
C VAL A 388 12.34 -2.42 15.46
N ASP A 389 13.55 -2.79 15.85
CA ASP A 389 13.84 -3.61 17.02
C ASP A 389 15.00 -2.97 17.78
N GLY A 390 14.67 -2.28 18.87
CA GLY A 390 15.64 -1.48 19.60
C GLY A 390 16.30 -0.39 18.73
N ARG A 391 17.63 -0.44 18.61
CA ARG A 391 18.39 0.46 17.72
C ARG A 391 18.56 -0.06 16.30
N GLU A 392 18.24 -1.32 16.09
CA GLU A 392 18.25 -1.91 14.77
C GLU A 392 16.97 -1.50 14.01
N MET A 393 17.14 -1.08 12.78
CA MET A 393 16.06 -0.83 11.85
C MET A 393 16.29 -1.66 10.60
N THR A 394 15.23 -2.23 10.07
CA THR A 394 15.26 -3.03 8.84
C THR A 394 14.28 -2.42 7.84
N ILE A 395 14.70 -2.30 6.59
CA ILE A 395 13.80 -2.04 5.45
C ILE A 395 13.94 -3.21 4.48
N ILE A 396 12.81 -3.80 4.12
CA ILE A 396 12.73 -4.79 3.05
C ILE A 396 11.96 -4.16 1.90
N THR A 397 12.61 -4.05 0.74
CA THR A 397 12.07 -3.37 -0.44
C THR A 397 12.70 -3.91 -1.71
N PRO A 398 12.01 -3.88 -2.87
CA PRO A 398 12.65 -4.13 -4.15
C PRO A 398 13.56 -2.94 -4.49
N SER A 399 14.87 -3.14 -4.39
CA SER A 399 15.86 -2.11 -4.71
C SER A 399 16.88 -2.56 -5.73
N ASP A 400 16.90 -3.84 -6.07
CA ASP A 400 17.68 -4.32 -7.23
C ASP A 400 16.74 -4.49 -8.43
N PRO A 401 17.24 -4.22 -9.64
CA PRO A 401 16.48 -4.42 -10.86
C PRO A 401 16.00 -5.86 -11.01
N GLY A 402 14.73 -6.03 -11.35
CA GLY A 402 14.16 -7.32 -11.75
C GLY A 402 14.15 -7.49 -13.27
N PRO A 403 13.57 -8.59 -13.77
CA PRO A 403 13.52 -8.87 -15.21
C PRO A 403 12.67 -7.88 -16.02
N GLN A 404 11.74 -7.15 -15.37
CA GLN A 404 11.00 -6.05 -15.97
C GLN A 404 11.57 -4.74 -15.42
N LEU A 405 12.67 -4.29 -15.97
CA LEU A 405 13.57 -3.25 -15.44
C LEU A 405 12.86 -1.96 -14.97
N TRP A 406 11.90 -1.48 -15.73
CA TRP A 406 11.21 -0.22 -15.44
C TRP A 406 9.78 -0.41 -14.89
N GLY A 407 9.36 -1.66 -14.75
CA GLY A 407 8.10 -1.99 -14.09
C GLY A 407 8.22 -1.93 -12.57
N THR A 408 7.09 -1.83 -11.88
CA THR A 408 7.05 -1.88 -10.42
C THR A 408 7.68 -3.16 -9.90
N GLY A 409 8.44 -3.04 -8.81
CA GLY A 409 9.13 -4.17 -8.20
C GLY A 409 10.49 -4.48 -8.83
N GLY A 410 11.08 -5.56 -8.37
CA GLY A 410 12.41 -6.00 -8.76
C GLY A 410 12.85 -7.16 -7.92
N GLU A 411 14.14 -7.19 -7.55
CA GLU A 411 14.66 -8.16 -6.61
C GLU A 411 14.61 -7.58 -5.18
N MET A 412 14.12 -8.40 -4.25
CA MET A 412 13.93 -8.00 -2.85
C MET A 412 15.26 -7.97 -2.10
N VAL A 413 15.52 -6.87 -1.41
CA VAL A 413 16.71 -6.65 -0.59
C VAL A 413 16.31 -6.25 0.83
N MET A 414 17.02 -6.81 1.79
CA MET A 414 16.94 -6.41 3.19
C MET A 414 18.07 -5.42 3.49
N TRP A 415 17.72 -4.23 3.89
CA TRP A 415 18.61 -3.17 4.35
C TRP A 415 18.55 -3.03 5.86
N LYS A 416 19.69 -2.88 6.53
CA LYS A 416 19.73 -2.68 7.97
C LYS A 416 20.51 -1.44 8.38
N SER A 417 20.02 -0.81 9.45
CA SER A 417 20.71 0.21 10.21
C SER A 417 20.88 -0.25 11.65
N PHE A 418 22.10 -0.17 12.18
CA PHE A 418 22.43 -0.55 13.57
C PHE A 418 22.61 0.66 14.49
N ASN A 419 22.36 1.86 13.98
CA ASN A 419 22.57 3.11 14.69
C ASN A 419 21.33 4.02 14.71
N GLY A 420 20.15 3.41 14.66
CA GLY A 420 18.87 4.10 14.71
C GLY A 420 18.57 4.87 13.43
N GLY A 421 18.83 4.30 12.26
CA GLY A 421 18.49 4.85 10.95
C GLY A 421 19.43 5.97 10.47
N LYS A 422 20.60 6.18 11.09
CA LYS A 422 21.54 7.21 10.66
C LYS A 422 22.31 6.82 9.39
N THR A 423 22.74 5.56 9.35
CA THR A 423 23.36 4.94 8.17
C THR A 423 22.77 3.58 7.93
N TRP A 424 22.75 3.17 6.69
CA TRP A 424 22.16 1.93 6.23
C TRP A 424 23.18 1.12 5.45
N ARG A 425 23.07 -0.19 5.54
CA ARG A 425 23.85 -1.10 4.72
C ARG A 425 22.97 -2.19 4.12
N ARG A 426 23.29 -2.62 2.94
CA ARG A 426 22.74 -3.83 2.37
C ARG A 426 23.11 -4.99 3.28
N TYR A 427 22.09 -5.71 3.76
CA TYR A 427 22.27 -6.80 4.71
C TYR A 427 22.13 -8.16 4.02
N LYS A 428 21.06 -8.34 3.28
CA LYS A 428 20.77 -9.60 2.56
C LYS A 428 20.10 -9.30 1.22
N THR A 429 20.46 -10.08 0.18
CA THR A 429 19.67 -10.21 -1.03
C THR A 429 18.68 -11.35 -0.83
N LEU A 430 17.38 -11.04 -0.79
CA LEU A 430 16.34 -12.02 -0.52
C LEU A 430 15.94 -12.80 -1.78
N THR A 431 15.91 -12.13 -2.93
CA THR A 431 15.65 -12.76 -4.23
C THR A 431 16.68 -12.34 -5.27
N HIS A 432 16.93 -13.16 -6.29
CA HIS A 432 17.80 -12.82 -7.41
C HIS A 432 17.53 -13.75 -8.59
N ASN A 433 17.78 -13.26 -9.81
CA ASN A 433 17.53 -13.99 -11.06
C ASN A 433 16.09 -14.50 -11.16
N SER A 434 15.15 -13.74 -10.60
CA SER A 434 13.75 -14.10 -10.56
C SER A 434 13.11 -14.00 -11.95
N PRO A 435 12.16 -14.86 -12.30
CA PRO A 435 11.48 -14.80 -13.61
C PRO A 435 10.48 -13.64 -13.71
N ARG A 436 10.12 -13.03 -12.59
CA ARG A 436 9.19 -11.91 -12.45
C ARG A 436 9.65 -10.97 -11.36
N ASN A 437 9.20 -9.72 -11.41
CA ASN A 437 9.47 -8.75 -10.36
C ASN A 437 8.80 -9.17 -9.05
N HIS A 438 9.49 -8.99 -7.93
CA HIS A 438 8.95 -9.07 -6.58
C HIS A 438 8.63 -7.68 -6.05
N GLY A 439 7.58 -7.55 -5.24
CA GLY A 439 7.22 -6.25 -4.72
C GLY A 439 6.22 -6.28 -3.58
N TYR A 440 6.07 -5.12 -2.94
CA TYR A 440 5.09 -4.91 -1.87
C TYR A 440 5.37 -5.72 -0.61
N ALA A 441 6.63 -5.66 -0.10
CA ALA A 441 6.95 -6.25 1.18
C ALA A 441 6.13 -5.62 2.31
N ARG A 442 5.34 -6.46 2.99
CA ARG A 442 4.43 -6.05 4.07
C ARG A 442 4.96 -6.53 5.40
N ARG A 443 4.97 -5.62 6.36
CA ARG A 443 5.32 -5.89 7.75
C ARG A 443 4.07 -6.35 8.52
N PRO A 444 4.08 -7.52 9.15
CA PRO A 444 3.04 -7.87 10.10
C PRO A 444 3.05 -6.93 11.31
N LEU A 445 1.88 -6.54 11.80
CA LEU A 445 1.76 -5.91 13.10
C LEU A 445 2.16 -6.93 14.19
N ASN A 446 2.91 -6.49 15.19
CA ASN A 446 3.45 -7.37 16.26
C ASN A 446 4.27 -8.55 15.71
N PHE A 447 5.00 -8.37 14.64
CA PHE A 447 5.67 -9.41 13.86
C PHE A 447 6.40 -10.46 14.70
N ASN A 448 6.48 -11.67 14.16
CA ASN A 448 7.28 -12.77 14.68
C ASN A 448 8.44 -13.06 13.72
N ASN A 449 9.60 -13.45 14.26
CA ASN A 449 10.80 -13.72 13.47
C ASN A 449 10.63 -14.83 12.42
N GLY A 450 9.71 -15.78 12.62
CA GLY A 450 9.42 -16.86 11.69
C GLY A 450 8.60 -16.44 10.46
N PHE A 451 7.81 -15.34 10.57
CA PHE A 451 7.05 -14.73 9.49
C PHE A 451 7.27 -13.22 9.55
N TYR A 452 8.41 -12.78 9.05
CA TYR A 452 8.90 -11.43 9.28
C TYR A 452 8.36 -10.43 8.27
N ALA A 453 8.39 -10.77 6.98
CA ALA A 453 7.81 -10.00 5.89
C ALA A 453 7.10 -10.93 4.90
N PHE A 454 6.07 -10.45 4.20
CA PHE A 454 5.48 -11.18 3.07
C PHE A 454 5.22 -10.26 1.88
N TRP A 455 5.23 -10.85 0.68
CA TRP A 455 5.07 -10.12 -0.58
C TRP A 455 4.62 -11.06 -1.70
N ALA A 456 4.48 -10.53 -2.92
CA ALA A 456 4.17 -11.31 -4.11
C ALA A 456 5.18 -11.05 -5.23
N ASP A 457 5.21 -11.94 -6.22
CA ASP A 457 5.85 -11.71 -7.51
C ASP A 457 4.79 -11.51 -8.61
N GLY A 458 5.21 -10.99 -9.75
CA GLY A 458 4.37 -10.85 -10.94
C GLY A 458 5.07 -10.08 -12.06
N ASN A 459 4.43 -10.03 -13.22
CA ASN A 459 4.92 -9.28 -14.35
C ASN A 459 4.16 -7.95 -14.46
N PRO A 460 4.82 -6.79 -14.29
CA PRO A 460 4.17 -5.48 -14.38
C PRO A 460 3.73 -5.09 -15.79
N ASP A 461 4.25 -5.76 -16.83
CA ASP A 461 3.99 -5.40 -18.22
C ASP A 461 2.85 -6.19 -18.85
N LYS A 462 2.49 -7.33 -18.26
CA LYS A 462 1.44 -8.22 -18.76
C LYS A 462 0.87 -9.10 -17.64
N GLU A 463 -0.30 -9.65 -17.89
CA GLU A 463 -0.90 -10.65 -17.02
C GLU A 463 0.05 -11.84 -16.80
N SER A 464 0.16 -12.28 -15.55
CA SER A 464 1.00 -13.40 -15.15
C SER A 464 0.45 -14.07 -13.90
N VAL A 465 0.84 -15.30 -13.67
CA VAL A 465 0.70 -15.90 -12.34
C VAL A 465 1.45 -15.07 -11.31
N SER A 466 0.94 -15.02 -10.09
CA SER A 466 1.55 -14.34 -8.97
C SER A 466 1.65 -15.29 -7.79
N TYR A 467 2.87 -15.58 -7.35
CA TYR A 467 3.12 -16.36 -6.16
C TYR A 467 3.27 -15.45 -4.94
N LEU A 468 2.90 -15.98 -3.78
CA LEU A 468 3.11 -15.31 -2.50
C LEU A 468 4.34 -15.89 -1.81
N TYR A 469 5.10 -15.00 -1.21
CA TYR A 469 6.32 -15.32 -0.48
C TYR A 469 6.29 -14.71 0.91
N PHE A 470 7.06 -15.28 1.81
CA PHE A 470 7.44 -14.62 3.05
C PHE A 470 8.90 -14.95 3.39
N CYS A 471 9.49 -14.19 4.28
CA CYS A 471 10.79 -14.51 4.84
C CYS A 471 10.75 -14.51 6.37
N ASN A 472 11.73 -15.21 6.96
CA ASN A 472 12.04 -15.03 8.37
C ASN A 472 13.00 -13.85 8.59
N SER A 473 13.29 -13.50 9.84
CA SER A 473 14.20 -12.39 10.18
C SER A 473 15.66 -12.64 9.79
N GLU A 474 16.03 -13.92 9.58
CA GLU A 474 17.36 -14.32 9.09
C GLU A 474 17.51 -14.09 7.57
N GLY A 475 16.39 -13.97 6.84
CA GLY A 475 16.36 -13.81 5.41
C GLY A 475 16.16 -15.09 4.63
N ASP A 476 15.79 -16.21 5.28
CA ASP A 476 15.31 -17.39 4.56
C ASP A 476 13.98 -17.06 3.90
N VAL A 477 13.86 -17.34 2.61
CA VAL A 477 12.68 -17.03 1.81
C VAL A 477 11.89 -18.27 1.51
N TYR A 478 10.60 -18.20 1.78
CA TYR A 478 9.64 -19.27 1.58
C TYR A 478 8.60 -18.86 0.55
N ARG A 479 8.21 -19.78 -0.33
CA ARG A 479 7.06 -19.65 -1.21
C ARG A 479 5.86 -20.35 -0.60
N MET A 480 4.72 -19.65 -0.57
CA MET A 480 3.46 -20.23 -0.11
C MET A 480 2.96 -21.26 -1.15
N PRO A 481 2.34 -22.39 -0.71
CA PRO A 481 1.86 -23.41 -1.63
C PRO A 481 0.81 -22.85 -2.61
N TYR A 482 1.08 -22.92 -3.90
CA TYR A 482 0.12 -22.51 -4.94
C TYR A 482 -1.07 -23.46 -5.04
N HIS A 483 -0.82 -24.76 -4.77
CA HIS A 483 -1.82 -25.81 -4.62
C HIS A 483 -1.61 -26.56 -3.31
N MET A 484 -2.69 -26.80 -2.59
CA MET A 484 -2.69 -27.47 -1.30
C MET A 484 -3.61 -28.69 -1.34
N THR A 485 -3.06 -29.85 -1.06
CA THR A 485 -3.81 -31.11 -0.94
C THR A 485 -4.31 -31.36 0.49
N GLN A 486 -3.71 -30.70 1.47
CA GLN A 486 -4.05 -30.80 2.88
C GLN A 486 -4.51 -29.46 3.44
N ASP A 487 -5.28 -29.48 4.52
CA ASP A 487 -5.76 -28.25 5.17
C ASP A 487 -4.63 -27.41 5.77
N TRP A 488 -3.52 -28.04 6.10
CA TRP A 488 -2.27 -27.42 6.56
C TRP A 488 -1.09 -28.00 5.79
N GLN A 489 -0.22 -27.16 5.29
CA GLN A 489 0.91 -27.55 4.47
C GLN A 489 2.12 -26.66 4.73
N LYS A 490 3.31 -27.26 4.73
CA LYS A 490 4.56 -26.50 4.85
C LYS A 490 4.80 -25.64 3.61
N PRO A 491 5.28 -24.40 3.80
CA PRO A 491 5.77 -23.60 2.67
C PRO A 491 7.05 -24.22 2.10
N GLU A 492 7.35 -23.89 0.87
CA GLU A 492 8.57 -24.30 0.18
C GLU A 492 9.71 -23.33 0.51
N LEU A 493 10.81 -23.81 1.06
CA LEU A 493 12.02 -23.02 1.21
C LEU A 493 12.67 -22.83 -0.18
N VAL A 494 12.56 -21.61 -0.75
CA VAL A 494 13.10 -21.30 -2.09
C VAL A 494 14.47 -20.67 -2.04
N ARG A 495 14.85 -20.06 -0.92
CA ARG A 495 16.18 -19.53 -0.70
C ARG A 495 16.55 -19.59 0.78
N LYS A 496 17.71 -20.13 1.06
CA LYS A 496 18.32 -20.08 2.39
C LYS A 496 19.25 -18.86 2.49
N ALA A 497 19.16 -18.14 3.59
CA ALA A 497 20.04 -17.01 3.82
C ALA A 497 21.51 -17.48 3.88
N GLU A 498 22.39 -16.84 3.12
CA GLU A 498 23.82 -17.04 3.27
C GLU A 498 24.27 -16.56 4.66
N ARG A 499 25.07 -17.36 5.35
CA ARG A 499 25.59 -17.07 6.69
C ARG A 499 26.70 -16.01 6.64
#